data_e8e4fa49c2d37e249638b6c787d2e34e
#
_entry.id   e8e4fa49c2d37e249638b6c787d2e34e
#
_cell.length_a   1.000
_cell.length_b   1.000
_cell.length_c   1.000
_cell.angle_alpha   90.00
_cell.angle_beta   90.00
_cell.angle_gamma   90.00
#
_symmetry.space_group_name_H-M   'P 1'
#
loop_
_entity.id
_entity.type
_entity.pdbx_description
1 polymer ?
#
loop_
_entity_poly.entity_id
_entity_poly.type
_entity_poly.pdbx_seq_one_letter_code
_entity_poly.pdbx_strand_id
1 'polypeptide(L)'
;GVRLVGSEMCIRDRCKNTFTSREGFGLFGIIQGGMFETLRKKCSEKLSKIGFDGYALGGLSVGESHEEMIKSIDFSLENIDEDKPRYLMGVGRPIDIFAAVERGVDMFDCVLPTRFGRNGRAFTSNGEINLRNAIYLKDDSPLDEGLDLYVSQNFSKSYIPVSYTHLTLPTIAVV
;
A
#
# COMPACT_ATOMS: atom_id res chain seq x y z
N GLY A 1 -18.08 12.70 14.96
CA GLY A 1 -17.00 12.86 13.96
C GLY A 1 -16.15 14.12 14.14
N VAL A 2 -16.79 15.27 14.48
CA VAL A 2 -16.09 16.56 14.60
C VAL A 2 -15.12 16.60 15.80
N ARG A 3 -15.38 15.82 16.83
CA ARG A 3 -14.57 15.79 18.06
C ARG A 3 -13.23 15.08 17.87
N LEU A 4 -13.17 14.08 16.98
CA LEU A 4 -11.94 13.35 16.64
C LEU A 4 -10.94 14.22 15.87
N VAL A 5 -11.41 15.01 14.90
CA VAL A 5 -10.55 15.90 14.09
C VAL A 5 -9.83 16.96 14.95
N GLY A 6 -10.50 17.49 15.98
CA GLY A 6 -9.89 18.46 16.90
C GLY A 6 -8.81 17.85 17.80
N SER A 7 -9.07 16.69 18.41
CA SER A 7 -8.12 16.02 19.30
C SER A 7 -6.91 15.48 18.54
N GLU A 8 -7.08 14.96 17.33
CA GLU A 8 -5.99 14.50 16.48
C GLU A 8 -5.02 15.62 16.09
N MET A 9 -5.52 16.82 15.81
CA MET A 9 -4.66 17.98 15.50
C MET A 9 -3.77 18.36 16.69
N CYS A 10 -4.33 18.39 17.91
CA CYS A 10 -3.54 18.65 19.12
C CYS A 10 -2.48 17.58 19.39
N ILE A 11 -2.73 16.33 19.01
CA ILE A 11 -1.74 15.24 19.10
C ILE A 11 -0.61 15.48 18.09
N ARG A 12 -0.93 15.83 16.86
CA ARG A 12 0.03 16.09 15.79
C ARG A 12 0.95 17.25 16.09
N ASP A 13 0.39 18.36 16.59
CA ASP A 13 1.16 19.52 17.06
C ASP A 13 2.15 19.12 18.17
N ARG A 14 1.69 18.35 19.16
CA ARG A 14 2.55 17.86 20.26
C ARG A 14 3.63 16.93 19.75
N CYS A 15 3.31 16.00 18.85
CA CYS A 15 4.30 15.11 18.23
C CYS A 15 5.38 15.91 17.51
N LYS A 16 4.99 16.91 16.71
CA LYS A 16 5.94 17.78 16.00
C LYS A 16 6.84 18.54 16.97
N ASN A 17 6.27 19.12 18.02
CA ASN A 17 7.00 19.90 19.02
C ASN A 17 7.95 19.05 19.90
N THR A 18 7.64 17.75 20.03
CA THR A 18 8.44 16.82 20.85
C THR A 18 9.48 16.05 20.02
N PHE A 19 9.28 16.00 18.71
CA PHE A 19 10.18 15.27 17.82
C PHE A 19 11.52 16.00 17.69
N THR A 20 12.59 15.34 18.12
CA THR A 20 13.95 15.83 17.90
C THR A 20 14.45 15.29 16.56
N SER A 21 14.66 16.19 15.62
CA SER A 21 15.21 15.82 14.30
C SER A 21 16.60 15.21 14.46
N ARG A 22 16.82 14.10 13.76
CA ARG A 22 18.12 13.42 13.67
C ARG A 22 18.27 12.79 12.29
N GLU A 23 19.49 12.64 11.84
CA GLU A 23 19.79 12.08 10.53
C GLU A 23 19.19 10.67 10.36
N GLY A 24 18.58 10.43 9.20
CA GLY A 24 17.90 9.17 8.86
C GLY A 24 16.49 9.00 9.43
N PHE A 25 15.94 9.99 10.13
CA PHE A 25 14.58 9.93 10.68
C PHE A 25 13.73 11.11 10.24
N GLY A 26 12.53 10.81 9.75
CA GLY A 26 11.53 11.80 9.35
C GLY A 26 10.21 11.58 10.09
N LEU A 27 9.52 12.67 10.44
CA LEU A 27 8.20 12.64 11.03
C LEU A 27 7.14 12.90 9.98
N PHE A 28 6.22 11.95 9.80
CA PHE A 28 5.13 12.03 8.82
C PHE A 28 3.82 12.48 9.46
N GLY A 29 3.15 13.43 8.80
CA GLY A 29 1.79 13.85 9.15
C GLY A 29 0.77 12.98 8.44
N ILE A 30 -0.15 12.33 9.18
CA ILE A 30 -1.17 11.45 8.60
C ILE A 30 -2.44 12.25 8.26
N ILE A 31 -2.79 12.30 6.98
CA ILE A 31 -4.02 12.91 6.48
C ILE A 31 -5.17 11.93 6.68
N GLN A 32 -6.23 12.39 7.32
CA GLN A 32 -7.45 11.65 7.58
C GLN A 32 -8.66 12.41 7.05
N GLY A 33 -9.82 11.73 6.95
CA GLY A 33 -11.07 12.38 6.52
C GLY A 33 -12.08 11.42 5.87
N GLY A 34 -11.82 10.10 5.91
CA GLY A 34 -12.65 9.11 5.22
C GLY A 34 -12.71 9.42 3.72
N MET A 35 -13.87 9.28 3.11
CA MET A 35 -14.12 9.61 1.70
C MET A 35 -14.65 11.04 1.49
N PHE A 36 -14.58 11.90 2.54
CA PHE A 36 -15.13 13.24 2.49
C PHE A 36 -14.08 14.26 2.04
N GLU A 37 -14.28 14.82 0.85
CA GLU A 37 -13.42 15.85 0.25
C GLU A 37 -13.07 16.98 1.21
N THR A 38 -14.10 17.60 1.79
CA THR A 38 -13.94 18.76 2.68
C THR A 38 -13.10 18.45 3.91
N LEU A 39 -13.21 17.22 4.46
CA LEU A 39 -12.44 16.80 5.62
C LEU A 39 -10.97 16.52 5.24
N ARG A 40 -10.72 15.86 4.11
CA ARG A 40 -9.37 15.60 3.62
C ARG A 40 -8.63 16.89 3.30
N LYS A 41 -9.23 17.79 2.51
CA LYS A 41 -8.65 19.08 2.17
C LYS A 41 -8.34 19.92 3.42
N LYS A 42 -9.27 20.01 4.37
CA LYS A 42 -9.04 20.71 5.64
C LYS A 42 -7.96 20.05 6.49
N CYS A 43 -7.85 18.73 6.46
CA CYS A 43 -6.80 18.00 7.18
C CYS A 43 -5.43 18.26 6.56
N SER A 44 -5.30 18.11 5.24
CA SER A 44 -4.04 18.33 4.51
C SER A 44 -3.56 19.77 4.65
N GLU A 45 -4.44 20.78 4.51
CA GLU A 45 -4.12 22.19 4.70
C GLU A 45 -3.55 22.47 6.11
N LYS A 46 -4.17 21.91 7.14
CA LYS A 46 -3.69 22.09 8.51
C LYS A 46 -2.35 21.42 8.76
N LEU A 47 -2.17 20.20 8.23
CA LEU A 47 -0.91 19.46 8.37
C LEU A 47 0.23 20.15 7.62
N SER A 48 -0.04 20.67 6.43
CA SER A 48 0.92 21.47 5.65
C SER A 48 1.42 22.68 6.45
N LYS A 49 0.52 23.38 7.17
CA LYS A 49 0.90 24.52 8.03
C LYS A 49 1.77 24.12 9.24
N ILE A 50 1.60 22.92 9.79
CA ILE A 50 2.45 22.39 10.87
C ILE A 50 3.86 22.07 10.33
N GLY A 51 3.97 21.61 9.08
CA GLY A 51 5.23 21.34 8.40
C GLY A 51 5.89 20.05 8.86
N PHE A 52 5.50 18.92 8.29
CA PHE A 52 6.12 17.61 8.51
C PHE A 52 7.22 17.33 7.47
N ASP A 53 8.04 16.30 7.73
CA ASP A 53 9.08 15.88 6.80
C ASP A 53 8.48 15.14 5.59
N GLY A 54 7.33 14.49 5.77
CA GLY A 54 6.53 13.85 4.75
C GLY A 54 5.07 13.72 5.17
N TYR A 55 4.23 13.21 4.28
CA TYR A 55 2.79 13.08 4.53
C TYR A 55 2.29 11.69 4.17
N ALA A 56 1.48 11.12 5.06
CA ALA A 56 0.84 9.83 4.84
C ALA A 56 -0.66 9.99 4.61
N LEU A 57 -1.22 9.20 3.70
CA LEU A 57 -2.65 9.12 3.42
C LEU A 57 -3.23 7.94 4.18
N GLY A 58 -3.94 8.23 5.27
CA GLY A 58 -4.57 7.23 6.11
C GLY A 58 -6.06 7.06 5.83
N GLY A 59 -6.64 6.00 6.39
CA GLY A 59 -8.08 5.71 6.31
C GLY A 59 -8.55 5.33 4.92
N LEU A 60 -7.68 4.70 4.12
CA LEU A 60 -7.95 4.11 2.82
C LEU A 60 -7.70 2.59 2.89
N SER A 61 -8.13 1.85 1.87
CA SER A 61 -8.06 0.37 1.82
C SER A 61 -8.87 -0.32 2.93
N VAL A 62 -10.02 0.27 3.28
CA VAL A 62 -10.92 -0.23 4.34
C VAL A 62 -12.31 -0.62 3.80
N GLY A 63 -12.46 -0.75 2.48
CA GLY A 63 -13.69 -1.20 1.81
C GLY A 63 -14.27 -0.25 0.77
N GLU A 64 -13.62 0.87 0.52
CA GLU A 64 -13.95 1.79 -0.56
C GLU A 64 -13.67 1.17 -1.94
N SER A 65 -14.33 1.72 -2.97
CA SER A 65 -14.04 1.39 -4.36
C SER A 65 -12.72 2.02 -4.83
N HIS A 66 -12.15 1.48 -5.92
CA HIS A 66 -10.97 2.05 -6.58
C HIS A 66 -11.17 3.55 -6.90
N GLU A 67 -12.33 3.93 -7.45
CA GLU A 67 -12.62 5.32 -7.81
C GLU A 67 -12.69 6.24 -6.60
N GLU A 68 -13.27 5.79 -5.48
CA GLU A 68 -13.34 6.56 -4.24
C GLU A 68 -11.97 6.75 -3.63
N MET A 69 -11.12 5.71 -3.67
CA MET A 69 -9.74 5.80 -3.24
C MET A 69 -8.97 6.85 -4.05
N ILE A 70 -9.07 6.80 -5.39
CA ILE A 70 -8.40 7.75 -6.28
C ILE A 70 -8.81 9.19 -5.98
N LYS A 71 -10.12 9.47 -5.90
CA LYS A 71 -10.62 10.81 -5.51
C LYS A 71 -10.09 11.25 -4.15
N SER A 72 -10.02 10.32 -3.20
CA SER A 72 -9.51 10.61 -1.86
C SER A 72 -8.02 10.94 -1.83
N ILE A 73 -7.23 10.34 -2.73
CA ILE A 73 -5.82 10.69 -2.93
C ILE A 73 -5.73 12.11 -3.49
N ASP A 74 -6.48 12.43 -4.55
CA ASP A 74 -6.50 13.75 -5.18
C ASP A 74 -6.83 14.84 -4.15
N PHE A 75 -7.90 14.67 -3.37
CA PHE A 75 -8.29 15.62 -2.31
C PHE A 75 -7.25 15.78 -1.20
N SER A 76 -6.52 14.71 -0.91
CA SER A 76 -5.51 14.72 0.15
C SER A 76 -4.23 15.45 -0.26
N LEU A 77 -3.85 15.33 -1.52
CA LEU A 77 -2.57 15.85 -2.01
C LEU A 77 -2.64 17.30 -2.51
N GLU A 78 -3.83 17.85 -2.72
CA GLU A 78 -4.04 19.20 -3.27
C GLU A 78 -3.26 20.32 -2.52
N ASN A 79 -3.08 20.17 -1.20
CA ASN A 79 -2.38 21.16 -0.37
C ASN A 79 -1.02 20.67 0.14
N ILE A 80 -0.50 19.60 -0.43
CA ILE A 80 0.79 19.00 -0.02
C ILE A 80 1.84 19.31 -1.07
N ASP A 81 2.95 19.85 -0.60
CA ASP A 81 4.13 20.14 -1.39
C ASP A 81 4.62 18.90 -2.14
N GLU A 82 4.93 19.06 -3.43
CA GLU A 82 5.41 17.98 -4.29
C GLU A 82 6.81 17.50 -3.91
N ASP A 83 7.61 18.34 -3.28
CA ASP A 83 8.95 18.00 -2.80
C ASP A 83 8.94 17.16 -1.50
N LYS A 84 7.76 16.90 -0.94
CA LYS A 84 7.62 16.10 0.29
C LYS A 84 7.25 14.66 -0.01
N PRO A 85 7.93 13.69 0.61
CA PRO A 85 7.57 12.27 0.43
C PRO A 85 6.12 11.99 0.84
N ARG A 86 5.41 11.26 -0.01
CA ARG A 86 3.99 10.93 0.11
C ARG A 86 3.81 9.43 0.24
N TYR A 87 3.19 9.03 1.32
CA TYR A 87 3.03 7.64 1.70
C TYR A 87 1.57 7.21 1.72
N LEU A 88 1.18 6.26 0.89
CA LEU A 88 -0.17 5.67 0.87
C LEU A 88 -0.19 4.38 1.69
N MET A 89 -0.90 4.42 2.81
CA MET A 89 -0.92 3.36 3.81
C MET A 89 -1.86 2.22 3.40
N GLY A 90 -1.37 0.98 3.45
CA GLY A 90 -2.17 -0.24 3.35
C GLY A 90 -2.63 -0.61 1.93
N VAL A 91 -2.16 0.06 0.90
CA VAL A 91 -2.54 -0.16 -0.50
C VAL A 91 -1.45 -0.93 -1.24
N GLY A 92 -1.83 -2.02 -1.95
CA GLY A 92 -0.85 -2.87 -2.62
C GLY A 92 -1.40 -3.72 -3.78
N ARG A 93 -2.57 -3.41 -4.32
CA ARG A 93 -2.98 -3.96 -5.61
C ARG A 93 -2.21 -3.23 -6.72
N PRO A 94 -1.69 -3.93 -7.73
CA PRO A 94 -0.92 -3.29 -8.80
C PRO A 94 -1.63 -2.09 -9.45
N ILE A 95 -2.91 -2.24 -9.78
CA ILE A 95 -3.70 -1.15 -10.39
C ILE A 95 -3.78 0.09 -9.49
N ASP A 96 -3.91 -0.12 -8.17
CA ASP A 96 -4.02 0.97 -7.21
C ASP A 96 -2.66 1.67 -7.02
N ILE A 97 -1.57 0.90 -7.03
CA ILE A 97 -0.20 1.44 -6.97
C ILE A 97 0.07 2.32 -8.18
N PHE A 98 -0.20 1.85 -9.40
CA PHE A 98 -0.02 2.63 -10.62
C PHE A 98 -0.80 3.94 -10.57
N ALA A 99 -2.09 3.86 -10.24
CA ALA A 99 -2.94 5.04 -10.17
C ALA A 99 -2.49 6.05 -9.10
N ALA A 100 -1.92 5.57 -7.99
CA ALA A 100 -1.40 6.43 -6.93
C ALA A 100 -0.05 7.06 -7.31
N VAL A 101 0.85 6.31 -7.98
CA VAL A 101 2.13 6.85 -8.48
C VAL A 101 1.90 7.95 -9.51
N GLU A 102 0.93 7.80 -10.42
CA GLU A 102 0.52 8.87 -11.35
C GLU A 102 0.13 10.17 -10.65
N ARG A 103 -0.26 10.10 -9.36
CA ARG A 103 -0.66 11.23 -8.52
C ARG A 103 0.45 11.71 -7.58
N GLY A 104 1.65 11.17 -7.76
CA GLY A 104 2.83 11.57 -6.99
C GLY A 104 2.91 10.94 -5.60
N VAL A 105 2.41 9.72 -5.43
CA VAL A 105 2.67 8.91 -4.22
C VAL A 105 3.97 8.15 -4.39
N ASP A 106 4.84 8.18 -3.38
CA ASP A 106 6.20 7.65 -3.42
C ASP A 106 6.35 6.33 -2.65
N MET A 107 5.55 6.13 -1.61
CA MET A 107 5.75 5.04 -0.65
C MET A 107 4.46 4.28 -0.40
N PHE A 108 4.59 2.96 -0.23
CA PHE A 108 3.48 2.03 0.00
C PHE A 108 3.87 0.98 1.03
N ASP A 109 2.87 0.48 1.75
CA ASP A 109 2.96 -0.78 2.49
C ASP A 109 1.70 -1.61 2.24
N CYS A 110 1.81 -2.91 2.19
CA CYS A 110 0.64 -3.77 2.09
C CYS A 110 0.94 -5.20 2.52
N VAL A 111 -0.01 -5.80 3.22
CA VAL A 111 0.03 -7.24 3.56
C VAL A 111 -0.39 -8.13 2.39
N LEU A 112 -0.90 -7.55 1.28
CA LEU A 112 -1.51 -8.30 0.20
C LEU A 112 -0.56 -9.32 -0.45
N PRO A 113 0.70 -8.97 -0.81
CA PRO A 113 1.62 -9.93 -1.42
C PRO A 113 1.89 -11.14 -0.52
N THR A 114 2.19 -10.92 0.74
CA THR A 114 2.45 -12.00 1.70
C THR A 114 1.19 -12.81 2.04
N ARG A 115 0.02 -12.14 2.10
CA ARG A 115 -1.28 -12.81 2.27
C ARG A 115 -1.61 -13.68 1.06
N PHE A 116 -1.40 -13.17 -0.14
CA PHE A 116 -1.62 -13.92 -1.38
C PHE A 116 -0.69 -15.12 -1.45
N GLY A 117 0.60 -14.94 -1.19
CA GLY A 117 1.55 -16.03 -1.10
C GLY A 117 1.05 -17.13 -0.18
N ARG A 118 0.70 -16.83 1.08
CA ARG A 118 0.17 -17.83 2.02
C ARG A 118 -1.11 -18.53 1.55
N ASN A 119 -1.91 -17.88 0.72
CA ASN A 119 -3.16 -18.43 0.20
C ASN A 119 -3.01 -19.10 -1.19
N GLY A 120 -1.79 -19.20 -1.72
CA GLY A 120 -1.51 -19.78 -3.02
C GLY A 120 -2.02 -18.92 -4.19
N ARG A 121 -2.13 -17.61 -3.99
CA ARG A 121 -2.49 -16.64 -5.04
C ARG A 121 -1.27 -15.88 -5.48
N ALA A 122 -1.22 -15.53 -6.76
CA ALA A 122 -0.14 -14.74 -7.35
C ALA A 122 -0.69 -13.74 -8.37
N PHE A 123 0.01 -12.61 -8.51
CA PHE A 123 -0.16 -11.72 -9.64
C PHE A 123 0.79 -12.16 -10.76
N THR A 124 0.27 -12.24 -11.98
CA THR A 124 1.04 -12.56 -13.18
C THR A 124 0.79 -11.51 -14.24
N SER A 125 1.58 -11.51 -15.33
CA SER A 125 1.35 -10.65 -16.49
C SER A 125 -0.02 -10.84 -17.13
N ASN A 126 -0.65 -12.01 -16.92
CA ASN A 126 -1.98 -12.35 -17.39
C ASN A 126 -3.10 -12.13 -16.34
N GLY A 127 -2.77 -11.49 -15.21
CA GLY A 127 -3.69 -11.22 -14.12
C GLY A 127 -3.47 -12.07 -12.88
N GLU A 128 -4.46 -12.05 -11.98
CA GLU A 128 -4.40 -12.80 -10.72
C GLU A 128 -4.76 -14.27 -10.95
N ILE A 129 -3.95 -15.18 -10.43
CA ILE A 129 -4.20 -16.62 -10.45
C ILE A 129 -4.28 -17.19 -9.04
N ASN A 130 -5.07 -18.28 -8.88
CA ASN A 130 -5.12 -19.06 -7.65
C ASN A 130 -4.55 -20.46 -7.93
N LEU A 131 -3.32 -20.70 -7.51
CA LEU A 131 -2.59 -21.94 -7.75
C LEU A 131 -3.19 -23.16 -7.04
N ARG A 132 -4.16 -22.98 -6.12
CA ARG A 132 -4.92 -24.07 -5.51
C ARG A 132 -6.00 -24.64 -6.41
N ASN A 133 -6.31 -23.99 -7.54
CA ASN A 133 -7.27 -24.52 -8.48
C ASN A 133 -6.75 -25.82 -9.12
N ALA A 134 -7.64 -26.77 -9.29
CA ALA A 134 -7.32 -28.10 -9.83
C ALA A 134 -6.64 -28.10 -11.21
N ILE A 135 -6.86 -27.05 -12.00
CA ILE A 135 -6.23 -26.88 -13.32
C ILE A 135 -4.70 -26.79 -13.24
N TYR A 136 -4.15 -26.30 -12.11
CA TYR A 136 -2.70 -26.14 -11.92
C TYR A 136 -2.02 -27.34 -11.28
N LEU A 137 -2.77 -28.36 -10.81
CA LEU A 137 -2.20 -29.52 -10.11
C LEU A 137 -1.21 -30.34 -10.97
N LYS A 138 -1.33 -30.26 -12.29
CA LYS A 138 -0.48 -30.95 -13.25
C LYS A 138 0.11 -29.98 -14.29
N ASP A 139 0.14 -28.70 -13.99
CA ASP A 139 0.65 -27.66 -14.89
C ASP A 139 2.13 -27.44 -14.59
N ASP A 140 3.00 -28.02 -15.41
CA ASP A 140 4.46 -27.91 -15.28
C ASP A 140 5.02 -26.64 -15.94
N SER A 141 4.15 -25.74 -16.45
CA SER A 141 4.58 -24.46 -16.99
C SER A 141 5.05 -23.51 -15.89
N PRO A 142 5.89 -22.53 -16.22
CA PRO A 142 6.34 -21.48 -15.29
C PRO A 142 5.18 -20.71 -14.67
N LEU A 143 5.41 -20.10 -13.49
CA LEU A 143 4.42 -19.24 -12.85
C LEU A 143 3.97 -18.10 -13.76
N ASP A 144 4.92 -17.49 -14.46
CA ASP A 144 4.69 -16.43 -15.44
C ASP A 144 5.77 -16.50 -16.54
N GLU A 145 5.37 -16.83 -17.76
CA GLU A 145 6.29 -16.95 -18.89
C GLU A 145 6.81 -15.59 -19.39
N GLY A 146 6.09 -14.51 -19.09
CA GLY A 146 6.43 -13.15 -19.50
C GLY A 146 7.46 -12.45 -18.62
N LEU A 147 7.82 -13.03 -17.47
CA LEU A 147 8.70 -12.41 -16.50
C LEU A 147 10.00 -13.20 -16.31
N ASP A 148 11.12 -12.49 -16.41
CA ASP A 148 12.45 -13.01 -16.10
C ASP A 148 12.73 -13.00 -14.59
N LEU A 149 11.92 -13.76 -13.84
CA LEU A 149 12.05 -13.90 -12.39
C LEU A 149 12.57 -15.29 -12.03
N TYR A 150 13.41 -15.37 -11.01
CA TYR A 150 13.94 -16.63 -10.50
C TYR A 150 12.84 -17.67 -10.26
N VAL A 151 11.72 -17.28 -9.65
CA VAL A 151 10.58 -18.17 -9.37
C VAL A 151 9.96 -18.68 -10.68
N SER A 152 9.75 -17.80 -11.65
CA SER A 152 9.16 -18.19 -12.95
C SER A 152 10.06 -19.12 -13.74
N GLN A 153 11.37 -19.00 -13.61
CA GLN A 153 12.31 -19.86 -14.34
C GLN A 153 12.54 -21.23 -13.70
N ASN A 154 12.42 -21.33 -12.37
CA ASN A 154 12.87 -22.51 -11.63
C ASN A 154 11.71 -23.33 -11.03
N PHE A 155 10.49 -22.80 -10.96
CA PHE A 155 9.37 -23.49 -10.32
C PHE A 155 8.13 -23.47 -11.21
N SER A 156 7.48 -24.64 -11.34
CA SER A 156 6.23 -24.79 -12.07
C SER A 156 5.01 -24.39 -11.22
N LYS A 157 3.90 -24.11 -11.88
CA LYS A 157 2.60 -23.87 -11.21
C LYS A 157 2.15 -25.06 -10.38
N SER A 158 2.47 -26.29 -10.79
CA SER A 158 2.15 -27.51 -10.04
C SER A 158 3.01 -27.66 -8.77
N TYR A 159 4.27 -27.24 -8.80
CA TYR A 159 5.21 -27.36 -7.67
C TYR A 159 4.92 -26.37 -6.54
N ILE A 160 4.58 -25.13 -6.87
CA ILE A 160 4.40 -24.07 -5.87
C ILE A 160 3.36 -24.42 -4.78
N PRO A 161 2.14 -24.95 -5.10
CA PRO A 161 1.18 -25.36 -4.07
C PRO A 161 1.68 -26.49 -3.17
N VAL A 162 2.49 -27.40 -3.68
CA VAL A 162 3.09 -28.48 -2.88
C VAL A 162 4.03 -27.91 -1.82
N SER A 163 4.81 -26.89 -2.19
CA SER A 163 5.72 -26.23 -1.26
C SER A 163 5.00 -25.54 -0.09
N TYR A 164 3.79 -25.00 -0.30
CA TYR A 164 2.98 -24.38 0.77
C TYR A 164 2.42 -25.40 1.78
N THR A 165 2.21 -26.65 1.36
CA THR A 165 1.70 -27.71 2.23
C THR A 165 2.79 -28.37 3.05
N HIS A 166 4.05 -28.33 2.59
CA HIS A 166 5.14 -29.09 3.18
C HIS A 166 6.30 -28.25 3.73
N LEU A 167 6.38 -26.97 3.37
CA LEU A 167 7.48 -26.08 3.77
C LEU A 167 6.98 -24.95 4.67
N THR A 168 7.61 -24.83 5.81
CA THR A 168 7.42 -23.72 6.74
C THR A 168 8.05 -22.43 6.20
N LEU A 169 7.45 -21.31 6.51
CA LEU A 169 7.82 -19.87 6.40
C LEU A 169 9.04 -19.38 5.57
N PRO A 170 10.19 -20.05 5.43
CA PRO A 170 11.31 -19.52 4.65
C PRO A 170 11.03 -19.40 3.15
N THR A 171 10.08 -20.19 2.62
CA THR A 171 9.77 -20.21 1.19
C THR A 171 8.86 -19.04 0.76
N ILE A 172 8.28 -18.32 1.71
CA ILE A 172 7.34 -17.23 1.46
C ILE A 172 8.06 -15.87 1.38
N ALA A 173 9.31 -15.82 1.78
CA ALA A 173 10.08 -14.58 1.91
C ALA A 173 10.86 -14.15 0.66
N VAL A 174 10.66 -14.82 -0.47
CA VAL A 174 11.36 -14.51 -1.73
C VAL A 174 10.32 -14.21 -2.81
N VAL A 175 9.75 -13.04 -2.72
CA VAL A 175 9.03 -12.38 -3.82
C VAL A 175 9.59 -10.98 -3.95
#